data_37faf1c74a08ce8d998b75db9500d9e4
#
_entry.id   37faf1c74a08ce8d998b75db9500d9e4
#
_cell.length_a   1.000
_cell.length_b   1.000
_cell.length_c   1.000
_cell.angle_alpha   90.00
_cell.angle_beta   90.00
_cell.angle_gamma   90.00
#
_symmetry.space_group_name_H-M   'P 1'
#
loop_
_entity.id
_entity.type
_entity.pdbx_description
1 polymer ?
#
loop_
_entity_poly.entity_id
_entity_poly.type
_entity_poly.pdbx_seq_one_letter_code
_entity_poly.pdbx_strand_id
1 'polypeptide(L)'
;MLVTLDTNIIYQALKSASGASFFILQQVRERKIQIALSVSLFEEYEDVLKREKSLKDFGLDIEDIDKFLRFIAYVGKPYKIYYLFRPNLIDEKDNMVVELAVTSQSDYIVTSNIKDFKDAELKFDHLKIVTPIEFAKIWRSKDV
;
A
#
# COMPACT_ATOMS: atom_id res chain seq x y z
N MET A 1 6.47 -12.54 3.96
CA MET A 1 5.96 -11.91 2.74
C MET A 1 6.02 -10.39 2.87
N LEU A 2 6.54 -9.72 1.87
CA LEU A 2 6.67 -8.27 1.82
C LEU A 2 5.81 -7.73 0.68
N VAL A 3 4.98 -6.73 0.96
CA VAL A 3 4.10 -6.13 -0.04
C VAL A 3 4.20 -4.60 -0.01
N THR A 4 3.91 -3.97 -1.13
CA THR A 4 3.77 -2.52 -1.21
C THR A 4 2.28 -2.22 -1.40
N LEU A 5 1.73 -1.40 -0.53
CA LEU A 5 0.31 -1.05 -0.56
C LEU A 5 0.12 0.32 -1.19
N ASP A 6 -0.66 0.38 -2.27
CA ASP A 6 -1.08 1.65 -2.85
C ASP A 6 -1.94 2.41 -1.84
N THR A 7 -1.96 3.72 -1.94
CA THR A 7 -2.68 4.59 -0.99
C THR A 7 -4.15 4.23 -0.85
N ASN A 8 -4.81 3.83 -1.94
CA ASN A 8 -6.22 3.47 -1.89
C ASN A 8 -6.51 2.28 -0.94
N ILE A 9 -5.53 1.40 -0.73
CA ILE A 9 -5.69 0.27 0.18
C ILE A 9 -5.76 0.75 1.62
N ILE A 10 -4.86 1.67 2.00
CA ILE A 10 -4.87 2.28 3.34
C ILE A 10 -6.18 3.04 3.56
N TYR A 11 -6.61 3.80 2.56
CA TYR A 11 -7.87 4.55 2.61
C TYR A 11 -9.06 3.64 2.84
N GLN A 12 -9.17 2.58 2.03
CA GLN A 12 -10.29 1.63 2.12
C GLN A 12 -10.31 0.91 3.47
N ALA A 13 -9.14 0.58 4.00
CA ALA A 13 -9.05 -0.10 5.30
C ALA A 13 -9.60 0.76 6.44
N LEU A 14 -9.34 2.07 6.39
CA LEU A 14 -9.88 3.00 7.40
C LEU A 14 -11.35 3.28 7.19
N LYS A 15 -11.83 3.17 5.96
CA LYS A 15 -13.23 3.45 5.64
C LYS A 15 -14.15 2.27 5.97
N SER A 16 -13.68 1.03 5.85
CA SER A 16 -14.52 -0.15 6.04
C SER A 16 -13.80 -1.27 6.78
N ALA A 17 -14.26 -1.58 7.99
CA ALA A 17 -13.70 -2.65 8.81
C ALA A 17 -14.04 -4.06 8.29
N SER A 18 -14.95 -4.19 7.33
CA SER A 18 -15.37 -5.49 6.81
C SER A 18 -14.70 -5.86 5.48
N GLY A 19 -13.90 -4.95 4.90
CA GLY A 19 -13.33 -5.17 3.56
C GLY A 19 -12.02 -5.94 3.56
N ALA A 20 -11.61 -6.35 2.36
CA ALA A 20 -10.35 -7.06 2.15
C ALA A 20 -9.13 -6.21 2.52
N SER A 21 -9.19 -4.89 2.30
CA SER A 21 -8.09 -3.99 2.69
C SER A 21 -7.89 -3.96 4.19
N PHE A 22 -8.97 -3.94 4.97
CA PHE A 22 -8.89 -4.02 6.42
C PHE A 22 -8.29 -5.36 6.87
N PHE A 23 -8.70 -6.45 6.25
CA PHE A 23 -8.14 -7.77 6.52
C PHE A 23 -6.62 -7.78 6.34
N ILE A 24 -6.13 -7.17 5.26
CA ILE A 24 -4.68 -7.07 5.00
C ILE A 24 -3.99 -6.31 6.13
N LEU A 25 -4.54 -5.17 6.55
CA LEU A 25 -3.94 -4.40 7.64
C LEU A 25 -3.96 -5.15 8.98
N GLN A 26 -4.97 -5.98 9.22
CA GLN A 26 -4.98 -6.84 10.40
C GLN A 26 -3.80 -7.82 10.37
N GLN A 27 -3.50 -8.40 9.19
CA GLN A 27 -2.35 -9.30 9.05
C GLN A 27 -1.04 -8.56 9.27
N VAL A 28 -0.95 -7.30 8.83
CA VAL A 28 0.22 -6.45 9.09
C VAL A 28 0.37 -6.19 10.59
N ARG A 29 -0.72 -5.87 11.28
CA ARG A 29 -0.70 -5.63 12.72
C ARG A 29 -0.25 -6.87 13.48
N GLU A 30 -0.65 -8.05 13.04
CA GLU A 30 -0.26 -9.31 13.65
C GLU A 30 1.14 -9.78 13.24
N ARG A 31 1.85 -8.97 12.47
CA ARG A 31 3.22 -9.25 12.01
C ARG A 31 3.33 -10.46 11.08
N LYS A 32 2.23 -10.85 10.45
CA LYS A 32 2.22 -11.96 9.49
C LYS A 32 2.58 -11.49 8.09
N ILE A 33 2.35 -10.22 7.77
CA ILE A 33 2.70 -9.60 6.50
C ILE A 33 3.50 -8.36 6.82
N GLN A 34 4.59 -8.13 6.07
CA GLN A 34 5.38 -6.90 6.14
C GLN A 34 4.99 -5.97 5.00
N ILE A 35 4.98 -4.68 5.26
CA ILE A 35 4.77 -3.67 4.22
C ILE A 35 6.06 -2.90 3.99
N ALA A 36 6.37 -2.63 2.72
CA ALA A 36 7.47 -1.76 2.34
C ALA A 36 7.05 -0.31 2.51
N LEU A 37 7.98 0.54 2.90
CA LEU A 37 7.71 1.95 3.11
C LEU A 37 8.87 2.79 2.60
N SER A 38 8.54 3.92 1.95
CA SER A 38 9.49 4.96 1.58
C SER A 38 9.00 6.27 2.15
N VAL A 39 9.88 7.25 2.25
CA VAL A 39 9.47 8.59 2.69
C VAL A 39 8.37 9.14 1.79
N SER A 40 8.56 9.00 0.46
CA SER A 40 7.57 9.53 -0.50
C SER A 40 6.21 8.88 -0.35
N LEU A 41 6.15 7.56 -0.20
CA LEU A 41 4.86 6.87 -0.06
C LEU A 41 4.21 7.18 1.29
N PHE A 42 5.01 7.26 2.35
CA PHE A 42 4.49 7.64 3.66
C PHE A 42 3.87 9.04 3.65
N GLU A 43 4.55 10.00 3.01
CA GLU A 43 4.02 11.36 2.85
C GLU A 43 2.72 11.36 2.04
N GLU A 44 2.61 10.50 1.02
CA GLU A 44 1.39 10.37 0.24
C GLU A 44 0.24 9.81 1.10
N TYR A 45 0.52 8.80 1.92
CA TYR A 45 -0.47 8.30 2.87
C TYR A 45 -0.97 9.43 3.77
N GLU A 46 -0.05 10.18 4.37
CA GLU A 46 -0.39 11.28 5.26
C GLU A 46 -1.24 12.34 4.55
N ASP A 47 -0.82 12.76 3.36
CA ASP A 47 -1.53 13.78 2.60
C ASP A 47 -2.97 13.38 2.32
N VAL A 48 -3.17 12.16 1.83
CA VAL A 48 -4.50 11.68 1.47
C VAL A 48 -5.37 11.47 2.70
N LEU A 49 -4.83 10.87 3.75
CA LEU A 49 -5.62 10.51 4.94
C LEU A 49 -6.03 11.73 5.77
N LYS A 50 -5.27 12.82 5.72
CA LYS A 50 -5.57 14.03 6.49
C LYS A 50 -6.49 15.01 5.75
N ARG A 51 -6.91 14.70 4.53
CA ARG A 51 -7.86 15.55 3.82
C ARG A 51 -9.20 15.59 4.53
N GLU A 52 -9.87 16.72 4.45
CA GLU A 52 -11.16 16.92 5.10
C GLU A 52 -12.18 15.85 4.69
N LYS A 53 -12.24 15.54 3.39
CA LYS A 53 -13.14 14.51 2.88
C LYS A 53 -12.81 13.14 3.48
N SER A 54 -11.53 12.81 3.58
CA SER A 54 -11.09 11.53 4.14
C SER A 54 -11.51 11.39 5.59
N LEU A 55 -11.30 12.43 6.40
CA LEU A 55 -11.69 12.43 7.80
C LEU A 55 -13.18 12.19 7.96
N LYS A 56 -13.98 12.81 7.10
CA LYS A 56 -15.44 12.59 7.11
C LYS A 56 -15.79 11.16 6.74
N ASP A 57 -15.14 10.62 5.71
CA ASP A 57 -15.39 9.26 5.25
C ASP A 57 -15.08 8.23 6.35
N PHE A 58 -14.04 8.49 7.13
CA PHE A 58 -13.62 7.57 8.19
C PHE A 58 -14.36 7.80 9.52
N GLY A 59 -14.91 8.99 9.72
CA GLY A 59 -15.42 9.39 11.04
C GLY A 59 -14.29 9.56 12.05
N LEU A 60 -13.13 10.00 11.61
CA LEU A 60 -11.93 10.17 12.43
C LEU A 60 -11.45 11.62 12.40
N ASP A 61 -10.64 12.00 13.39
CA ASP A 61 -9.98 13.30 13.44
C ASP A 61 -8.49 13.20 13.12
N ILE A 62 -7.81 14.34 13.07
CA ILE A 62 -6.37 14.39 12.74
C ILE A 62 -5.54 13.59 13.75
N GLU A 63 -5.90 13.65 15.02
CA GLU A 63 -5.17 12.91 16.06
C GLU A 63 -5.27 11.41 15.84
N ASP A 64 -6.44 10.92 15.45
CA ASP A 64 -6.63 9.50 15.11
C ASP A 64 -5.74 9.08 13.95
N ILE A 65 -5.66 9.94 12.92
CA ILE A 65 -4.82 9.67 11.76
C ILE A 65 -3.34 9.67 12.16
N ASP A 66 -2.91 10.59 13.01
CA ASP A 66 -1.53 10.61 13.50
C ASP A 66 -1.17 9.31 14.23
N LYS A 67 -2.08 8.78 15.03
CA LYS A 67 -1.89 7.50 15.71
C LYS A 67 -1.76 6.36 14.71
N PHE A 68 -2.61 6.35 13.69
CA PHE A 68 -2.56 5.34 12.63
C PHE A 68 -1.24 5.41 11.87
N LEU A 69 -0.79 6.62 11.52
CA LEU A 69 0.46 6.80 10.79
C LEU A 69 1.68 6.38 11.63
N ARG A 70 1.64 6.59 12.95
CA ARG A 70 2.70 6.07 13.83
C ARG A 70 2.73 4.54 13.81
N PHE A 71 1.57 3.90 13.75
CA PHE A 71 1.49 2.47 13.58
C PHE A 71 2.12 2.02 12.27
N ILE A 72 1.79 2.68 11.16
CA ILE A 72 2.36 2.37 9.83
C ILE A 72 3.88 2.54 9.85
N ALA A 73 4.38 3.63 10.44
CA ALA A 73 5.81 3.86 10.53
C ALA A 73 6.51 2.80 11.38
N TYR A 74 5.85 2.30 12.40
CA TYR A 74 6.40 1.27 13.28
C TYR A 74 6.48 -0.10 12.62
N VAL A 75 5.43 -0.50 11.90
CA VAL A 75 5.38 -1.84 11.28
C VAL A 75 6.01 -1.86 9.88
N GLY A 76 6.12 -0.72 9.22
CA GLY A 76 6.65 -0.64 7.87
C GLY A 76 8.15 -0.87 7.83
N LYS A 77 8.62 -1.58 6.82
CA LYS A 77 10.04 -1.77 6.59
C LYS A 77 10.54 -0.66 5.66
N PRO A 78 11.44 0.23 6.15
CA PRO A 78 11.85 1.39 5.37
C PRO A 78 12.87 1.04 4.29
N TYR A 79 12.75 1.69 3.14
CA TYR A 79 13.69 1.58 2.04
C TYR A 79 14.02 2.96 1.53
N LYS A 80 15.28 3.18 1.17
CA LYS A 80 15.72 4.42 0.52
C LYS A 80 15.69 4.22 -0.99
N ILE A 81 15.13 5.20 -1.67
CA ILE A 81 15.12 5.22 -3.14
C ILE A 81 16.27 6.10 -3.59
N TYR A 82 17.38 5.50 -4.00
CA TYR A 82 18.59 6.24 -4.37
C TYR A 82 18.51 6.89 -5.74
N TYR A 83 17.73 6.29 -6.64
CA TYR A 83 17.44 6.88 -7.94
C TYR A 83 16.04 6.44 -8.39
N LEU A 84 15.45 7.24 -9.25
CA LEU A 84 14.10 7.01 -9.70
C LEU A 84 14.13 6.21 -11.00
N PHE A 85 13.40 5.11 -11.03
CA PHE A 85 13.27 4.28 -12.23
C PHE A 85 12.40 4.90 -13.28
N ARG A 86 11.47 5.74 -12.87
CA ARG A 86 10.50 6.40 -13.75
C ARG A 86 9.84 5.41 -14.71
N PRO A 87 9.00 4.50 -14.22
CA PRO A 87 8.33 3.51 -15.07
C PRO A 87 7.37 4.09 -16.08
N ASN A 88 7.23 5.42 -16.14
CA ASN A 88 6.43 6.14 -17.11
C ASN A 88 4.93 5.85 -17.05
N LEU A 89 4.42 5.63 -15.87
CA LEU A 89 2.99 5.55 -15.66
C LEU A 89 2.38 6.96 -15.76
N ILE A 90 1.10 7.00 -16.10
CA ILE A 90 0.40 8.27 -16.30
C ILE A 90 0.39 9.12 -15.04
N ASP A 91 0.13 8.49 -13.88
CA ASP A 91 0.12 9.18 -12.60
C ASP A 91 1.48 9.04 -11.92
N GLU A 92 2.10 10.17 -11.59
CA GLU A 92 3.40 10.20 -10.91
C GLU A 92 3.35 9.48 -9.55
N LYS A 93 2.20 9.47 -8.88
CA LYS A 93 2.03 8.76 -7.61
C LYS A 93 2.14 7.26 -7.79
N ASP A 94 1.68 6.74 -8.92
CA ASP A 94 1.80 5.32 -9.22
C ASP A 94 3.25 4.93 -9.48
N ASN A 95 4.04 5.81 -10.08
CA ASN A 95 5.48 5.60 -10.24
C ASN A 95 6.18 5.40 -8.90
N MET A 96 5.80 6.18 -7.91
CA MET A 96 6.34 6.08 -6.55
C MET A 96 6.10 4.70 -5.93
N VAL A 97 4.92 4.15 -6.15
CA VAL A 97 4.56 2.81 -5.66
C VAL A 97 5.41 1.74 -6.35
N VAL A 98 5.57 1.83 -7.67
CA VAL A 98 6.38 0.89 -8.44
C VAL A 98 7.84 0.98 -8.04
N GLU A 99 8.39 2.19 -7.90
CA GLU A 99 9.78 2.38 -7.50
C GLU A 99 10.07 1.72 -6.16
N LEU A 100 9.17 1.86 -5.20
CA LEU A 100 9.31 1.21 -3.90
C LEU A 100 9.23 -0.31 -4.03
N ALA A 101 8.25 -0.82 -4.78
CA ALA A 101 8.07 -2.26 -4.94
C ALA A 101 9.29 -2.92 -5.59
N VAL A 102 9.88 -2.27 -6.59
CA VAL A 102 11.09 -2.77 -7.25
C VAL A 102 12.28 -2.71 -6.29
N THR A 103 12.49 -1.58 -5.64
CA THR A 103 13.62 -1.40 -4.71
C THR A 103 13.56 -2.37 -3.54
N SER A 104 12.37 -2.58 -2.99
CA SER A 104 12.18 -3.47 -1.84
C SER A 104 12.10 -4.95 -2.23
N GLN A 105 11.98 -5.24 -3.52
CA GLN A 105 11.71 -6.59 -4.02
C GLN A 105 10.44 -7.16 -3.39
N SER A 106 9.41 -6.32 -3.31
CA SER A 106 8.10 -6.72 -2.80
C SER A 106 7.54 -7.89 -3.61
N ASP A 107 6.87 -8.80 -2.93
CA ASP A 107 6.22 -9.94 -3.59
C ASP A 107 5.02 -9.48 -4.41
N TYR A 108 4.33 -8.44 -3.93
CA TYR A 108 3.13 -7.91 -4.59
C TYR A 108 3.03 -6.40 -4.41
N ILE A 109 2.44 -5.75 -5.40
CA ILE A 109 1.79 -4.45 -5.22
C ILE A 109 0.30 -4.75 -5.05
N VAL A 110 -0.30 -4.25 -3.99
CA VAL A 110 -1.74 -4.37 -3.76
C VAL A 110 -2.39 -3.03 -4.08
N THR A 111 -3.30 -3.02 -5.03
CA THR A 111 -3.98 -1.81 -5.49
C THR A 111 -5.38 -2.13 -5.97
N SER A 112 -6.29 -1.16 -5.84
CA SER A 112 -7.63 -1.26 -6.43
C SER A 112 -7.65 -0.84 -7.90
N ASN A 113 -6.57 -0.21 -8.39
CA ASN A 113 -6.48 0.36 -9.74
C ASN A 113 -5.46 -0.39 -10.60
N ILE A 114 -5.70 -1.69 -10.82
CA ILE A 114 -4.77 -2.55 -11.56
C ILE A 114 -4.40 -1.99 -12.93
N LYS A 115 -5.35 -1.37 -13.62
CA LYS A 115 -5.12 -0.80 -14.95
C LYS A 115 -3.99 0.20 -14.99
N ASP A 116 -3.83 0.98 -13.92
CA ASP A 116 -2.82 2.03 -13.85
C ASP A 116 -1.40 1.46 -13.76
N PHE A 117 -1.27 0.18 -13.43
CA PHE A 117 0.03 -0.47 -13.21
C PHE A 117 0.39 -1.50 -14.28
N LYS A 118 -0.42 -1.68 -15.32
CA LYS A 118 -0.18 -2.71 -16.36
C LYS A 118 1.17 -2.57 -17.04
N ASP A 119 1.56 -1.34 -17.38
CA ASP A 119 2.83 -1.10 -18.07
C ASP A 119 4.02 -1.47 -17.19
N ALA A 120 3.91 -1.26 -15.88
CA ALA A 120 4.95 -1.65 -14.93
C ALA A 120 5.09 -3.17 -14.86
N GLU A 121 3.97 -3.89 -14.85
CA GLU A 121 3.98 -5.36 -14.82
C GLU A 121 4.68 -5.93 -16.05
N LEU A 122 4.52 -5.29 -17.22
CA LEU A 122 5.18 -5.71 -18.43
C LEU A 122 6.69 -5.44 -18.42
N LYS A 123 7.14 -4.39 -17.71
CA LYS A 123 8.55 -4.01 -17.65
C LYS A 123 9.35 -4.78 -16.60
N PHE A 124 8.70 -5.19 -15.53
CA PHE A 124 9.38 -5.80 -14.38
C PHE A 124 8.81 -7.20 -14.13
N ASP A 125 9.50 -8.22 -14.61
CA ASP A 125 9.04 -9.62 -14.61
C ASP A 125 8.66 -10.15 -13.23
N HIS A 126 9.29 -9.62 -12.17
CA HIS A 126 9.04 -10.10 -10.81
C HIS A 126 7.88 -9.40 -10.13
N LEU A 127 7.39 -8.34 -10.76
CA LEU A 127 6.38 -7.50 -10.15
C LEU A 127 4.99 -8.09 -10.42
N LYS A 128 4.30 -8.44 -9.35
CA LYS A 128 2.92 -8.94 -9.41
C LYS A 128 1.99 -7.92 -8.81
N ILE A 129 0.92 -7.62 -9.52
CA ILE A 129 -0.04 -6.59 -9.12
C ILE A 129 -1.38 -7.24 -8.90
N VAL A 130 -1.94 -7.07 -7.71
CA VAL A 130 -3.17 -7.74 -7.31
C VAL A 130 -4.12 -6.76 -6.60
N THR A 131 -5.41 -7.07 -6.66
CA THR A 131 -6.42 -6.35 -5.87
C THR A 131 -6.40 -6.86 -4.43
N PRO A 132 -7.00 -6.12 -3.48
CA PRO A 132 -7.10 -6.61 -2.09
C PRO A 132 -7.82 -7.96 -2.01
N ILE A 133 -8.88 -8.16 -2.78
CA ILE A 133 -9.63 -9.43 -2.78
C ILE A 133 -8.76 -10.56 -3.29
N GLU A 134 -8.05 -10.35 -4.41
CA GLU A 134 -7.13 -11.34 -4.96
C GLU A 134 -6.03 -11.68 -3.96
N PHE A 135 -5.44 -10.66 -3.36
CA PHE A 135 -4.39 -10.88 -2.37
C PHE A 135 -4.89 -11.66 -1.16
N ALA A 136 -6.07 -11.33 -0.66
CA ALA A 136 -6.66 -12.04 0.48
C ALA A 136 -6.87 -13.54 0.16
N LYS A 137 -7.30 -13.84 -1.06
CA LYS A 137 -7.45 -15.23 -1.51
C LYS A 137 -6.10 -15.96 -1.55
N ILE A 138 -5.07 -15.32 -2.10
CA ILE A 138 -3.73 -15.88 -2.15
C ILE A 138 -3.22 -16.15 -0.73
N TRP A 139 -3.40 -15.17 0.16
CA TRP A 139 -2.93 -15.28 1.55
C TRP A 139 -3.62 -16.42 2.28
N ARG A 140 -4.93 -16.54 2.16
CA ARG A 140 -5.69 -17.60 2.82
C ARG A 140 -5.32 -18.98 2.30
N SER A 141 -5.00 -19.10 1.02
CA SER A 141 -4.61 -20.39 0.44
C SER A 141 -3.28 -20.90 0.97
N LYS A 142 -2.41 -20.01 1.46
CA LYS A 142 -1.11 -20.38 2.03
C LYS A 142 -1.20 -20.91 3.45
N ASP A 143 -2.31 -20.67 4.13
CA ASP A 143 -2.53 -21.10 5.50
C ASP A 143 -3.07 -22.54 5.63
N VAL A 144 -3.13 -23.26 4.55
CA VAL A 144 -3.66 -24.62 4.55
C VAL A 144 -2.59 -25.67 4.83
#